data_d4a5b69dc5ad3cce8ccd449a30bc6b45
#
_entry.id   d4a5b69dc5ad3cce8ccd449a30bc6b45
#
_cell.length_a   1.000
_cell.length_b   1.000
_cell.length_c   1.000
_cell.angle_alpha   90.00
_cell.angle_beta   90.00
_cell.angle_gamma   90.00
#
_symmetry.space_group_name_H-M   'P 1'
#
loop_
_entity.id
_entity.type
_entity.pdbx_description
1 polymer ?
#
loop_
_entity_poly.entity_id
_entity_poly.type
_entity_poly.pdbx_seq_one_letter_code
_entity_poly.pdbx_strand_id
1 'polypeptide(L)'
;MDAPDPLLEAEPDFLAEQYLQAREELINLGVPEDAIVNVLRQAWGANRQVRHEAWAADRERRAQDEPQQNDRPPEGNGPPDLDDDDDDAQPKGQKAKAFPQGVTVPDAESPRPSEYARQKIAKGEYVELWYFSREGLAEAAQPTTSTSNDTFGIVTGDLGAVQLCPVATTKASKNALPDEALSWDQVSFGSKVYMGALKNGKWSDSHIKALINFFSNLDFQRTHLTSIPDKVFVEYQATVRREWMETWKFDISQFSLIRLQAIHSCVTMRAHQTALVSNSLAHTSTR
;
A
#
# COMPACT_ATOMS: atom_id res chain seq x y z
N MET A 1 -0.78 -3.72 29.45
CA MET A 1 0.61 -4.21 29.57
C MET A 1 1.34 -3.71 28.36
N ASP A 2 2.36 -2.90 28.55
CA ASP A 2 3.18 -2.40 27.45
C ASP A 2 4.05 -3.54 26.90
N ALA A 3 4.15 -3.62 25.57
CA ALA A 3 5.04 -4.58 24.94
C ALA A 3 6.50 -4.26 25.35
N PRO A 4 7.33 -5.27 25.64
CA PRO A 4 8.72 -5.03 26.00
C PRO A 4 9.49 -4.38 24.86
N ASP A 5 10.52 -3.59 25.21
CA ASP A 5 11.39 -2.94 24.24
C ASP A 5 12.13 -3.99 23.40
N PRO A 6 11.99 -3.98 22.06
CA PRO A 6 12.67 -4.92 21.18
C PRO A 6 14.19 -4.89 21.27
N LEU A 7 14.80 -3.78 21.71
CA LEU A 7 16.26 -3.70 21.91
C LEU A 7 16.76 -4.52 23.12
N LEU A 8 15.86 -4.95 24.01
CA LEU A 8 16.21 -5.82 25.12
C LEU A 8 16.17 -7.31 24.76
N GLU A 9 15.75 -7.65 23.53
CA GLU A 9 15.76 -9.03 23.06
C GLU A 9 17.21 -9.54 22.91
N ALA A 10 17.49 -10.70 23.46
CA ALA A 10 18.78 -11.35 23.26
C ALA A 10 18.96 -11.82 21.81
N GLU A 11 20.17 -11.73 21.30
CA GLU A 11 20.51 -12.27 19.97
C GLU A 11 20.27 -13.78 19.94
N PRO A 12 19.51 -14.29 18.94
CA PRO A 12 19.30 -15.73 18.81
C PRO A 12 20.58 -16.49 18.44
N ASP A 13 20.67 -17.74 18.83
CA ASP A 13 21.69 -18.62 18.30
C ASP A 13 21.30 -19.08 16.89
N PHE A 14 21.89 -18.47 15.87
CA PHE A 14 21.64 -18.79 14.46
C PHE A 14 22.22 -20.15 14.02
N LEU A 15 22.95 -20.84 14.90
CA LEU A 15 23.40 -22.22 14.67
C LEU A 15 22.37 -23.23 15.15
N ALA A 16 21.41 -22.83 15.97
CA ALA A 16 20.36 -23.70 16.49
C ALA A 16 19.52 -24.34 15.36
N GLU A 17 18.92 -25.48 15.66
CA GLU A 17 18.17 -26.29 14.71
C GLU A 17 17.01 -25.55 14.05
N GLN A 18 16.37 -24.66 14.77
CA GLN A 18 15.28 -23.81 14.26
C GLN A 18 15.70 -22.92 13.07
N TYR A 19 16.98 -22.66 12.87
CA TYR A 19 17.51 -21.88 11.74
C TYR A 19 18.14 -22.75 10.63
N LEU A 20 18.01 -24.07 10.74
CA LEU A 20 18.60 -25.01 9.76
C LEU A 20 18.07 -24.72 8.35
N GLN A 21 16.77 -24.61 8.21
CA GLN A 21 16.14 -24.34 6.91
C GLN A 21 16.60 -23.00 6.32
N ALA A 22 16.67 -21.96 7.13
CA ALA A 22 17.13 -20.64 6.67
C ALA A 22 18.59 -20.66 6.20
N ARG A 23 19.44 -21.46 6.87
CA ARG A 23 20.84 -21.66 6.46
C ARG A 23 20.93 -22.42 5.14
N GLU A 24 20.17 -23.51 4.99
CA GLU A 24 20.12 -24.28 3.74
C GLU A 24 19.63 -23.44 2.56
N GLU A 25 18.62 -22.61 2.78
CA GLU A 25 18.13 -21.67 1.76
C GLU A 25 19.21 -20.67 1.33
N LEU A 26 20.00 -20.13 2.26
CA LEU A 26 21.09 -19.20 1.95
C LEU A 26 22.25 -19.92 1.21
N ILE A 27 22.56 -21.17 1.56
CA ILE A 27 23.53 -22.00 0.82
C ILE A 27 23.06 -22.17 -0.63
N ASN A 28 21.81 -22.53 -0.82
CA ASN A 28 21.21 -22.71 -2.16
C ASN A 28 21.22 -21.42 -2.99
N LEU A 29 21.20 -20.26 -2.32
CA LEU A 29 21.35 -18.95 -2.94
C LEU A 29 22.81 -18.57 -3.25
N GLY A 30 23.78 -19.45 -2.92
CA GLY A 30 25.20 -19.23 -3.19
C GLY A 30 25.90 -18.34 -2.15
N VAL A 31 25.31 -18.15 -0.97
CA VAL A 31 25.98 -17.47 0.14
C VAL A 31 27.04 -18.42 0.73
N PRO A 32 28.31 -17.99 0.88
CA PRO A 32 29.35 -18.81 1.50
C PRO A 32 28.96 -19.20 2.94
N GLU A 33 29.25 -20.46 3.32
CA GLU A 33 28.84 -20.97 4.64
C GLU A 33 29.37 -20.15 5.82
N ASP A 34 30.55 -19.59 5.71
CA ASP A 34 31.18 -18.72 6.70
C ASP A 34 30.49 -17.34 6.83
N ALA A 35 29.76 -16.92 5.80
CA ALA A 35 29.02 -15.65 5.79
C ALA A 35 27.56 -15.79 6.28
N ILE A 36 26.98 -17.00 6.27
CA ILE A 36 25.55 -17.23 6.53
C ILE A 36 25.10 -16.70 7.89
N VAL A 37 25.84 -16.99 8.95
CA VAL A 37 25.52 -16.54 10.31
C VAL A 37 25.53 -15.02 10.39
N ASN A 38 26.47 -14.37 9.69
CA ASN A 38 26.54 -12.91 9.64
C ASN A 38 25.37 -12.31 8.88
N VAL A 39 24.92 -12.93 7.80
CA VAL A 39 23.73 -12.50 7.04
C VAL A 39 22.47 -12.61 7.90
N LEU A 40 22.29 -13.72 8.62
CA LEU A 40 21.17 -13.91 9.53
C LEU A 40 21.18 -12.91 10.69
N ARG A 41 22.36 -12.63 11.26
CA ARG A 41 22.55 -11.64 12.32
C ARG A 41 22.19 -10.23 11.85
N GLN A 42 22.66 -9.85 10.67
CA GLN A 42 22.35 -8.53 10.09
C GLN A 42 20.87 -8.39 9.81
N ALA A 43 20.24 -9.41 9.23
CA ALA A 43 18.79 -9.41 8.95
C ALA A 43 17.97 -9.31 10.24
N TRP A 44 18.36 -10.04 11.28
CA TRP A 44 17.71 -9.95 12.59
C TRP A 44 17.91 -8.59 13.25
N GLY A 45 19.14 -8.03 13.21
CA GLY A 45 19.45 -6.70 13.75
C GLY A 45 18.64 -5.60 13.07
N ALA A 46 18.55 -5.63 11.73
CA ALA A 46 17.75 -4.69 10.97
C ALA A 46 16.25 -4.79 11.33
N ASN A 47 15.71 -6.01 11.43
CA ASN A 47 14.33 -6.24 11.84
C ASN A 47 14.07 -5.74 13.28
N ARG A 48 15.02 -5.99 14.21
CA ARG A 48 14.92 -5.50 15.59
C ARG A 48 14.89 -3.97 15.65
N GLN A 49 15.71 -3.31 14.84
CA GLN A 49 15.74 -1.85 14.77
C GLN A 49 14.40 -1.28 14.29
N VAL A 50 13.84 -1.83 13.22
CA VAL A 50 12.52 -1.42 12.70
C VAL A 50 11.41 -1.61 13.75
N ARG A 51 11.44 -2.74 14.48
CA ARG A 51 10.46 -2.99 15.56
C ARG A 51 10.62 -2.02 16.72
N HIS A 52 11.85 -1.64 17.06
CA HIS A 52 12.13 -0.65 18.11
C HIS A 52 11.62 0.74 17.69
N GLU A 53 11.88 1.17 16.45
CA GLU A 53 11.37 2.45 15.94
C GLU A 53 9.84 2.51 15.96
N ALA A 54 9.18 1.42 15.57
CA ALA A 54 7.72 1.31 15.64
C ALA A 54 7.19 1.34 17.09
N TRP A 55 7.88 0.65 18.02
CA TRP A 55 7.54 0.63 19.45
C TRP A 55 7.73 2.02 20.08
N ALA A 56 8.84 2.70 19.78
CA ALA A 56 9.13 4.05 20.27
C ALA A 56 8.08 5.06 19.77
N ALA A 57 7.71 5.01 18.49
CA ALA A 57 6.68 5.85 17.90
C ALA A 57 5.29 5.60 18.51
N ASP A 58 4.93 4.34 18.82
CA ASP A 58 3.66 4.01 19.47
C ASP A 58 3.62 4.53 20.93
N ARG A 59 4.73 4.41 21.64
CA ARG A 59 4.87 4.92 23.00
C ARG A 59 4.79 6.46 23.06
N GLU A 60 5.42 7.13 22.11
CA GLU A 60 5.35 8.59 22.01
C GLU A 60 3.92 9.05 21.71
N ARG A 61 3.21 8.36 20.82
CA ARG A 61 1.81 8.64 20.50
C ARG A 61 0.90 8.46 21.72
N ARG A 62 1.08 7.39 22.50
CA ARG A 62 0.31 7.16 23.73
C ARG A 62 0.58 8.21 24.79
N ALA A 63 1.84 8.68 24.91
CA ALA A 63 2.20 9.74 25.84
C ALA A 63 1.57 11.09 25.46
N GLN A 64 1.30 11.32 24.16
CA GLN A 64 0.59 12.51 23.68
C GLN A 64 -0.93 12.40 23.82
N ASP A 65 -1.47 11.17 23.82
CA ASP A 65 -2.90 10.88 23.97
C ASP A 65 -3.36 10.78 25.44
N GLU A 66 -2.45 10.79 26.43
CA GLU A 66 -2.84 10.88 27.85
C GLU A 66 -3.43 12.28 28.13
N PRO A 67 -4.73 12.39 28.49
CA PRO A 67 -5.33 13.67 28.82
C PRO A 67 -4.66 14.21 30.07
N GLN A 68 -4.09 15.42 29.98
CA GLN A 68 -3.65 16.21 31.12
C GLN A 68 -4.85 16.42 32.06
N GLN A 69 -4.98 15.55 33.05
CA GLN A 69 -5.89 15.70 34.15
C GLN A 69 -5.26 16.68 35.15
N ASN A 70 -5.55 17.97 34.96
CA ASN A 70 -5.71 18.93 36.05
C ASN A 70 -5.83 20.35 35.48
N ASP A 71 -7.07 20.87 35.54
CA ASP A 71 -7.41 22.17 36.08
C ASP A 71 -8.87 22.47 35.72
N ARG A 72 -9.75 22.07 36.63
CA ARG A 72 -11.15 22.51 36.64
C ARG A 72 -11.29 23.58 37.72
N PRO A 73 -11.58 24.86 37.37
CA PRO A 73 -12.01 25.83 38.36
C PRO A 73 -13.44 25.53 38.83
N PRO A 74 -13.85 25.95 40.05
CA PRO A 74 -15.10 25.53 40.68
C PRO A 74 -16.32 26.19 40.06
N GLU A 75 -17.41 25.42 40.10
CA GLU A 75 -18.76 25.77 39.66
C GLU A 75 -19.31 27.04 40.33
N GLY A 76 -19.79 27.95 39.48
CA GLY A 76 -20.66 29.07 39.89
C GLY A 76 -22.08 28.80 39.47
N ASN A 77 -23.01 28.79 40.46
CA ASN A 77 -24.45 28.70 40.31
C ASN A 77 -25.03 29.85 39.50
N GLY A 78 -25.81 29.54 38.47
CA GLY A 78 -26.70 30.45 37.78
C GLY A 78 -28.06 29.78 37.50
N PRO A 79 -29.17 30.48 37.59
CA PRO A 79 -30.50 29.89 37.69
C PRO A 79 -31.09 29.44 36.33
N PRO A 80 -32.17 28.65 36.34
CA PRO A 80 -32.76 28.06 35.13
C PRO A 80 -33.67 29.10 34.45
N ASP A 81 -33.48 29.25 33.15
CA ASP A 81 -34.42 29.98 32.31
C ASP A 81 -35.15 29.04 31.33
N LEU A 82 -36.37 29.38 31.20
CA LEU A 82 -37.58 28.79 30.70
C LEU A 82 -37.56 28.49 29.19
N ASP A 83 -38.40 27.53 28.87
CA ASP A 83 -38.99 27.16 27.59
C ASP A 83 -39.14 28.28 26.55
N ASP A 84 -38.71 27.98 25.30
CA ASP A 84 -39.43 28.48 24.12
C ASP A 84 -39.34 27.39 23.01
N ASP A 85 -40.52 26.79 22.80
CA ASP A 85 -40.87 25.99 21.63
C ASP A 85 -40.91 26.94 20.42
N ASP A 86 -40.04 26.73 19.43
CA ASP A 86 -40.29 27.15 18.07
C ASP A 86 -39.82 26.09 17.06
N ASP A 87 -40.85 25.44 16.56
CA ASP A 87 -40.86 24.42 15.51
C ASP A 87 -40.62 25.12 14.15
N ASP A 88 -39.35 25.20 13.71
CA ASP A 88 -39.02 25.54 12.34
C ASP A 88 -37.98 24.54 11.81
N ALA A 89 -38.49 23.57 11.07
CA ALA A 89 -37.72 22.57 10.35
C ALA A 89 -36.89 23.21 9.23
N GLN A 90 -35.73 23.78 9.56
CA GLN A 90 -34.72 24.12 8.58
C GLN A 90 -33.97 22.83 8.15
N PRO A 91 -33.67 22.63 6.84
CA PRO A 91 -32.91 21.51 6.38
C PRO A 91 -31.54 21.53 7.07
N LYS A 92 -31.17 20.43 7.76
CA LYS A 92 -29.88 20.25 8.44
C LYS A 92 -28.77 20.43 7.43
N GLY A 93 -28.26 21.65 7.29
CA GLY A 93 -27.07 21.95 6.51
C GLY A 93 -25.94 21.09 7.00
N GLN A 94 -25.19 20.49 6.06
CA GLN A 94 -23.99 19.72 6.36
C GLN A 94 -23.07 20.57 7.23
N LYS A 95 -22.89 20.17 8.49
CA LYS A 95 -21.93 20.83 9.38
C LYS A 95 -20.55 20.72 8.74
N ALA A 96 -19.93 21.87 8.45
CA ALA A 96 -18.57 21.91 7.95
C ALA A 96 -17.64 21.10 8.88
N LYS A 97 -16.77 20.30 8.28
CA LYS A 97 -15.79 19.53 9.07
C LYS A 97 -14.81 20.50 9.74
N ALA A 98 -14.44 20.20 10.97
CA ALA A 98 -13.35 20.91 11.63
C ALA A 98 -12.06 20.78 10.80
N PHE A 99 -11.31 21.86 10.64
CA PHE A 99 -10.03 21.86 9.95
C PHE A 99 -8.89 22.22 10.94
N PRO A 100 -7.70 21.68 10.74
CA PRO A 100 -6.57 21.99 11.61
C PRO A 100 -6.14 23.44 11.38
N GLN A 101 -6.19 24.25 12.44
CA GLN A 101 -5.74 25.64 12.38
C GLN A 101 -4.22 25.69 12.32
N GLY A 102 -3.65 26.61 11.53
CA GLY A 102 -2.21 26.81 11.42
C GLY A 102 -1.48 25.88 10.46
N VAL A 103 -2.18 24.96 9.79
CA VAL A 103 -1.59 24.16 8.72
C VAL A 103 -1.58 24.99 7.43
N THR A 104 -0.39 25.18 6.88
CA THR A 104 -0.18 25.91 5.62
C THR A 104 -0.83 25.14 4.47
N VAL A 105 -1.35 25.87 3.49
CA VAL A 105 -1.82 25.26 2.23
C VAL A 105 -0.67 24.47 1.59
N PRO A 106 -0.88 23.21 1.19
CA PRO A 106 0.16 22.44 0.51
C PRO A 106 0.62 23.12 -0.77
N ASP A 107 1.93 23.16 -1.02
CA ASP A 107 2.52 23.79 -2.21
C ASP A 107 2.12 23.08 -3.52
N ALA A 108 1.64 21.83 -3.43
CA ALA A 108 1.16 21.07 -4.56
C ALA A 108 -0.17 20.36 -4.23
N GLU A 109 -1.05 20.25 -5.21
CA GLU A 109 -2.25 19.41 -5.05
C GLU A 109 -1.84 17.95 -4.78
N SER A 110 -2.48 17.36 -3.76
CA SER A 110 -2.32 15.93 -3.52
C SER A 110 -2.88 15.15 -4.71
N PRO A 111 -2.07 14.31 -5.36
CA PRO A 111 -2.52 13.56 -6.52
C PRO A 111 -3.72 12.67 -6.15
N ARG A 112 -4.82 12.83 -6.89
CA ARG A 112 -6.06 12.07 -6.67
C ARG A 112 -6.16 10.96 -7.71
N PRO A 113 -6.24 9.68 -7.29
CA PRO A 113 -6.53 8.59 -8.20
C PRO A 113 -7.92 8.75 -8.84
N SER A 114 -8.10 8.11 -10.00
CA SER A 114 -9.37 8.13 -10.71
C SER A 114 -10.53 7.64 -9.83
N GLU A 115 -11.75 8.09 -10.14
CA GLU A 115 -12.95 7.66 -9.42
C GLU A 115 -13.14 6.15 -9.48
N TYR A 116 -12.82 5.53 -10.62
CA TYR A 116 -12.81 4.08 -10.79
C TYR A 116 -11.91 3.38 -9.73
N ALA A 117 -10.67 3.84 -9.58
CA ALA A 117 -9.74 3.26 -8.62
C ALA A 117 -10.22 3.47 -7.17
N ARG A 118 -10.75 4.64 -6.85
CA ARG A 118 -11.29 4.95 -5.51
C ARG A 118 -12.48 4.07 -5.15
N GLN A 119 -13.39 3.82 -6.10
CA GLN A 119 -14.53 2.93 -5.88
C GLN A 119 -14.11 1.48 -5.65
N LYS A 120 -13.12 0.97 -6.40
CA LYS A 120 -12.55 -0.36 -6.16
C LYS A 120 -11.92 -0.47 -4.77
N ILE A 121 -11.15 0.54 -4.35
CA ILE A 121 -10.61 0.60 -2.99
C ILE A 121 -11.72 0.56 -1.94
N ALA A 122 -12.77 1.36 -2.10
CA ALA A 122 -13.88 1.42 -1.16
C ALA A 122 -14.65 0.09 -1.03
N LYS A 123 -14.68 -0.70 -2.11
CA LYS A 123 -15.28 -2.04 -2.15
C LYS A 123 -14.33 -3.15 -1.68
N GLY A 124 -13.06 -2.86 -1.44
CA GLY A 124 -12.04 -3.88 -1.14
C GLY A 124 -11.64 -4.73 -2.34
N GLU A 125 -11.86 -4.25 -3.57
CA GLU A 125 -11.53 -4.94 -4.79
C GLU A 125 -10.09 -4.67 -5.23
N TYR A 126 -9.51 -5.63 -5.96
CA TYR A 126 -8.21 -5.45 -6.59
C TYR A 126 -8.25 -4.30 -7.60
N VAL A 127 -7.22 -3.47 -7.56
CA VAL A 127 -7.02 -2.36 -8.50
C VAL A 127 -5.55 -2.32 -8.91
N GLU A 128 -5.30 -2.10 -10.19
CA GLU A 128 -3.97 -2.04 -10.76
C GLU A 128 -3.21 -0.82 -10.23
N LEU A 129 -1.92 -0.99 -9.92
CA LEU A 129 -1.07 0.12 -9.45
C LEU A 129 -0.87 1.21 -10.50
N TRP A 130 -1.15 0.90 -11.77
CA TRP A 130 -1.11 1.90 -12.82
C TRP A 130 -1.96 3.15 -12.50
N TYR A 131 -3.14 2.97 -11.87
CA TYR A 131 -4.01 4.10 -11.50
C TYR A 131 -3.38 5.04 -10.46
N PHE A 132 -2.32 4.61 -9.80
CA PHE A 132 -1.57 5.36 -8.81
C PHE A 132 -0.19 5.77 -9.32
N SER A 133 0.17 5.39 -10.55
CA SER A 133 1.38 5.87 -11.24
C SER A 133 1.22 7.33 -11.65
N ARG A 134 2.33 7.95 -12.05
CA ARG A 134 2.30 9.34 -12.55
C ARG A 134 1.39 9.49 -13.77
N GLU A 135 1.42 8.51 -14.67
CA GLU A 135 0.59 8.47 -15.87
C GLU A 135 -0.90 8.34 -15.52
N GLY A 136 -1.25 7.41 -14.64
CA GLY A 136 -2.63 7.20 -14.21
C GLY A 136 -3.20 8.39 -13.45
N LEU A 137 -2.39 9.06 -12.62
CA LEU A 137 -2.77 10.28 -11.93
C LEU A 137 -2.91 11.47 -12.89
N ALA A 138 -2.01 11.59 -13.85
CA ALA A 138 -2.10 12.63 -14.89
C ALA A 138 -3.35 12.47 -15.76
N GLU A 139 -3.71 11.22 -16.10
CA GLU A 139 -4.96 10.94 -16.81
C GLU A 139 -6.19 11.29 -15.94
N ALA A 140 -6.16 10.93 -14.66
CA ALA A 140 -7.25 11.23 -13.73
C ALA A 140 -7.46 12.74 -13.49
N ALA A 141 -6.40 13.53 -13.61
CA ALA A 141 -6.45 14.99 -13.48
C ALA A 141 -6.98 15.70 -14.74
N GLN A 142 -7.02 15.01 -15.88
CA GLN A 142 -7.54 15.63 -17.11
C GLN A 142 -9.07 15.85 -16.98
N PRO A 143 -9.56 17.04 -17.34
CA PRO A 143 -11.00 17.28 -17.40
C PRO A 143 -11.59 16.32 -18.43
N THR A 144 -12.58 15.55 -18.00
CA THR A 144 -13.31 14.62 -18.88
C THR A 144 -14.12 15.46 -19.87
N THR A 145 -13.53 15.80 -21.01
CA THR A 145 -14.27 16.39 -22.13
C THR A 145 -15.08 15.28 -22.79
N SER A 146 -16.12 14.83 -22.14
CA SER A 146 -17.12 13.95 -22.73
C SER A 146 -18.08 14.78 -23.57
N THR A 147 -17.75 14.94 -24.84
CA THR A 147 -18.74 15.34 -25.83
C THR A 147 -19.52 14.12 -26.25
N SER A 148 -20.81 14.11 -25.96
CA SER A 148 -21.84 13.16 -26.41
C SER A 148 -22.08 11.90 -25.56
N ASN A 149 -23.27 11.86 -25.05
CA ASN A 149 -23.94 10.85 -24.20
C ASN A 149 -23.58 10.96 -22.69
N ASP A 150 -24.01 12.05 -22.09
CA ASP A 150 -24.02 12.25 -20.63
C ASP A 150 -25.01 11.29 -19.94
N THR A 151 -24.62 10.01 -19.86
CA THR A 151 -25.26 9.08 -18.96
C THR A 151 -24.65 9.30 -17.59
N PHE A 152 -25.40 9.88 -16.68
CA PHE A 152 -25.00 10.04 -15.29
C PHE A 152 -25.33 8.78 -14.52
N GLY A 153 -24.36 8.26 -13.77
CA GLY A 153 -24.54 7.18 -12.80
C GLY A 153 -24.65 7.78 -11.39
N ILE A 154 -25.37 7.07 -10.55
CA ILE A 154 -25.49 7.40 -9.13
C ILE A 154 -24.33 6.74 -8.40
N VAL A 155 -23.48 7.53 -7.74
CA VAL A 155 -22.37 7.05 -6.91
C VAL A 155 -22.57 7.54 -5.48
N THR A 156 -22.41 6.63 -4.53
CA THR A 156 -22.47 6.99 -3.11
C THR A 156 -21.09 7.56 -2.72
N GLY A 157 -21.02 8.83 -2.43
CA GLY A 157 -19.82 9.52 -1.97
C GLY A 157 -19.40 9.10 -0.54
N ASP A 158 -18.22 9.54 -0.10
CA ASP A 158 -17.56 9.17 1.17
C ASP A 158 -18.40 9.38 2.46
N LEU A 159 -19.51 10.12 2.36
CA LEU A 159 -20.40 10.45 3.49
C LEU A 159 -21.81 9.88 3.32
N GLY A 160 -22.01 8.93 2.40
CA GLY A 160 -23.35 8.42 2.08
C GLY A 160 -24.19 9.39 1.23
N ALA A 161 -23.63 10.52 0.80
CA ALA A 161 -24.29 11.44 -0.12
C ALA A 161 -24.33 10.81 -1.53
N VAL A 162 -25.52 10.81 -2.11
CA VAL A 162 -25.74 10.39 -3.48
C VAL A 162 -25.20 11.48 -4.42
N GLN A 163 -24.18 11.15 -5.21
CA GLN A 163 -23.56 12.05 -6.17
C GLN A 163 -23.80 11.54 -7.58
N LEU A 164 -24.26 12.42 -8.45
CA LEU A 164 -24.36 12.15 -9.89
C LEU A 164 -22.98 12.33 -10.51
N CYS A 165 -22.39 11.23 -10.97
CA CYS A 165 -21.12 11.25 -11.70
C CYS A 165 -21.32 10.78 -13.14
N PRO A 166 -20.63 11.38 -14.13
CA PRO A 166 -20.64 10.86 -15.48
C PRO A 166 -20.17 9.40 -15.49
N VAL A 167 -20.92 8.50 -16.12
CA VAL A 167 -20.58 7.06 -16.20
C VAL A 167 -19.18 6.84 -16.79
N ALA A 168 -18.72 7.76 -17.63
CA ALA A 168 -17.38 7.74 -18.19
C ALA A 168 -16.27 7.77 -17.11
N THR A 169 -16.48 8.46 -15.99
CA THR A 169 -15.48 8.57 -14.90
C THR A 169 -15.40 7.32 -14.01
N THR A 170 -16.42 6.46 -14.08
CA THR A 170 -16.48 5.21 -13.29
C THR A 170 -15.99 3.99 -14.06
N LYS A 171 -15.62 4.16 -15.33
CA LYS A 171 -15.10 3.06 -16.18
C LYS A 171 -13.59 2.94 -16.05
N ALA A 172 -13.10 1.70 -16.24
CA ALA A 172 -11.67 1.44 -16.36
C ALA A 172 -11.07 2.22 -17.53
N SER A 173 -9.87 2.78 -17.31
CA SER A 173 -9.12 3.41 -18.38
C SER A 173 -8.69 2.39 -19.42
N LYS A 174 -8.73 2.78 -20.70
CA LYS A 174 -8.20 1.97 -21.81
C LYS A 174 -6.66 1.94 -21.81
N ASN A 175 -6.03 2.89 -21.15
CA ASN A 175 -4.58 3.03 -21.05
C ASN A 175 -4.02 2.29 -19.82
N ALA A 176 -4.90 1.76 -18.95
CA ALA A 176 -4.47 1.04 -17.76
C ALA A 176 -3.65 -0.20 -18.15
N LEU A 177 -2.44 -0.25 -17.61
CA LEU A 177 -1.56 -1.39 -17.76
C LEU A 177 -1.81 -2.40 -16.63
N PRO A 178 -1.78 -3.70 -16.92
CA PRO A 178 -1.77 -4.71 -15.88
C PRO A 178 -0.48 -4.60 -15.06
N ASP A 179 -0.54 -4.97 -13.78
CA ASP A 179 0.58 -4.79 -12.86
C ASP A 179 1.88 -5.46 -13.34
N GLU A 180 1.75 -6.58 -14.04
CA GLU A 180 2.89 -7.30 -14.61
C GLU A 180 3.59 -6.51 -15.75
N ALA A 181 2.91 -5.56 -16.38
CA ALA A 181 3.45 -4.75 -17.45
C ALA A 181 4.10 -3.44 -16.96
N LEU A 182 3.98 -3.12 -15.67
CA LEU A 182 4.56 -1.91 -15.09
C LEU A 182 6.09 -1.98 -15.05
N SER A 183 6.72 -0.80 -15.03
CA SER A 183 8.12 -0.67 -14.63
C SER A 183 8.25 -0.67 -13.11
N TRP A 184 9.47 -0.92 -12.61
CA TRP A 184 9.72 -0.81 -11.16
C TRP A 184 9.45 0.59 -10.62
N ASP A 185 9.81 1.64 -11.36
CA ASP A 185 9.55 3.02 -10.97
C ASP A 185 8.06 3.31 -10.80
N GLN A 186 7.24 2.77 -11.71
CA GLN A 186 5.77 2.88 -11.59
C GLN A 186 5.24 2.13 -10.37
N VAL A 187 5.76 0.93 -10.08
CA VAL A 187 5.40 0.16 -8.88
C VAL A 187 5.83 0.90 -7.60
N SER A 188 7.08 1.37 -7.55
CA SER A 188 7.62 2.06 -6.37
C SER A 188 6.89 3.38 -6.08
N PHE A 189 6.60 4.17 -7.11
CA PHE A 189 5.83 5.39 -6.94
C PHE A 189 4.35 5.09 -6.62
N GLY A 190 3.74 4.23 -7.42
CA GLY A 190 2.32 3.90 -7.32
C GLY A 190 1.95 3.26 -5.98
N SER A 191 2.82 2.42 -5.41
CA SER A 191 2.58 1.81 -4.10
C SER A 191 2.43 2.85 -2.98
N LYS A 192 3.23 3.92 -2.99
CA LYS A 192 3.16 5.01 -1.99
C LYS A 192 1.84 5.77 -2.08
N VAL A 193 1.42 6.11 -3.30
CA VAL A 193 0.13 6.79 -3.53
C VAL A 193 -1.03 5.85 -3.18
N TYR A 194 -0.91 4.56 -3.51
CA TYR A 194 -1.90 3.53 -3.17
C TYR A 194 -2.11 3.43 -1.65
N MET A 195 -1.03 3.42 -0.84
CA MET A 195 -1.16 3.42 0.63
C MET A 195 -1.93 4.64 1.15
N GLY A 196 -1.68 5.82 0.59
CA GLY A 196 -2.44 7.04 0.90
C GLY A 196 -3.94 6.90 0.54
N ALA A 197 -4.23 6.31 -0.62
CA ALA A 197 -5.59 6.07 -1.06
C ALA A 197 -6.34 5.06 -0.19
N LEU A 198 -5.68 4.01 0.30
CA LEU A 198 -6.25 3.03 1.25
C LEU A 198 -6.65 3.68 2.58
N LYS A 199 -5.83 4.58 3.13
CA LYS A 199 -6.17 5.34 4.34
C LYS A 199 -7.46 6.15 4.14
N ASN A 200 -7.59 6.81 3.00
CA ASN A 200 -8.79 7.56 2.65
C ASN A 200 -10.00 6.63 2.39
N GLY A 201 -9.77 5.41 1.91
CA GLY A 201 -10.79 4.39 1.66
C GLY A 201 -11.23 3.61 2.90
N LYS A 202 -10.86 4.04 4.11
CA LYS A 202 -11.24 3.44 5.40
C LYS A 202 -10.81 1.98 5.57
N TRP A 203 -9.73 1.57 4.95
CA TRP A 203 -9.11 0.28 5.20
C TRP A 203 -8.56 0.21 6.63
N SER A 204 -8.57 -0.98 7.25
CA SER A 204 -8.02 -1.13 8.59
C SER A 204 -6.51 -0.87 8.60
N ASP A 205 -6.02 -0.30 9.70
CA ASP A 205 -4.59 -0.02 9.88
C ASP A 205 -3.73 -1.30 9.78
N SER A 206 -4.28 -2.45 10.17
CA SER A 206 -3.60 -3.74 10.06
C SER A 206 -3.34 -4.14 8.59
N HIS A 207 -4.31 -3.95 7.70
CA HIS A 207 -4.14 -4.23 6.27
C HIS A 207 -3.16 -3.26 5.62
N ILE A 208 -3.28 -1.96 5.96
CA ILE A 208 -2.37 -0.94 5.46
C ILE A 208 -0.93 -1.23 5.91
N LYS A 209 -0.73 -1.58 7.19
CA LYS A 209 0.57 -1.95 7.75
C LYS A 209 1.15 -3.19 7.07
N ALA A 210 0.33 -4.22 6.82
CA ALA A 210 0.76 -5.42 6.12
C ALA A 210 1.24 -5.11 4.69
N LEU A 211 0.52 -4.25 3.96
CA LEU A 211 0.92 -3.81 2.62
C LEU A 211 2.16 -2.91 2.62
N ILE A 212 2.31 -2.02 3.62
CA ILE A 212 3.54 -1.23 3.78
C ILE A 212 4.73 -2.17 3.96
N ASN A 213 4.63 -3.15 4.86
CA ASN A 213 5.69 -4.14 5.09
C ASN A 213 5.98 -4.96 3.82
N PHE A 214 4.93 -5.36 3.09
CA PHE A 214 5.08 -6.08 1.83
C PHE A 214 5.93 -5.30 0.82
N PHE A 215 5.58 -4.05 0.53
CA PHE A 215 6.34 -3.24 -0.43
C PHE A 215 7.74 -2.87 0.07
N SER A 216 7.91 -2.66 1.38
CA SER A 216 9.21 -2.41 1.98
C SER A 216 10.13 -3.63 1.87
N ASN A 217 9.60 -4.82 2.16
CA ASN A 217 10.35 -6.08 1.99
C ASN A 217 10.71 -6.33 0.53
N LEU A 218 9.80 -6.04 -0.38
CA LEU A 218 10.03 -6.20 -1.81
C LEU A 218 11.17 -5.30 -2.31
N ASP A 219 11.18 -4.02 -1.90
CA ASP A 219 12.24 -3.07 -2.24
C ASP A 219 13.58 -3.47 -1.62
N PHE A 220 13.56 -3.91 -0.36
CA PHE A 220 14.73 -4.45 0.32
C PHE A 220 15.33 -5.64 -0.43
N GLN A 221 14.51 -6.63 -0.77
CA GLN A 221 15.00 -7.83 -1.49
C GLN A 221 15.54 -7.47 -2.89
N ARG A 222 14.88 -6.56 -3.59
CA ARG A 222 15.35 -6.08 -4.89
C ARG A 222 16.74 -5.44 -4.81
N THR A 223 17.00 -4.65 -3.78
CA THR A 223 18.30 -3.99 -3.60
C THR A 223 19.42 -4.97 -3.23
N HIS A 224 19.08 -6.11 -2.60
CA HIS A 224 20.05 -7.12 -2.16
C HIS A 224 20.26 -8.24 -3.21
N LEU A 225 19.21 -8.61 -3.93
CA LEU A 225 19.26 -9.67 -4.95
C LEU A 225 19.51 -9.07 -6.35
N THR A 226 20.65 -8.40 -6.52
CA THR A 226 20.99 -7.63 -7.73
C THR A 226 21.09 -8.48 -9.01
N SER A 227 21.24 -9.81 -8.89
CA SER A 227 21.22 -10.74 -10.01
C SER A 227 19.82 -11.02 -10.56
N ILE A 228 18.77 -10.67 -9.83
CA ILE A 228 17.38 -10.88 -10.22
C ILE A 228 16.86 -9.62 -10.94
N PRO A 229 16.34 -9.75 -12.17
CA PRO A 229 15.81 -8.61 -12.92
C PRO A 229 14.58 -7.96 -12.22
N ASP A 230 14.44 -6.65 -12.33
CA ASP A 230 13.31 -5.87 -11.81
C ASP A 230 11.95 -6.46 -12.22
N LYS A 231 11.87 -7.00 -13.42
CA LYS A 231 10.68 -7.67 -13.95
C LYS A 231 10.14 -8.76 -13.04
N VAL A 232 11.03 -9.50 -12.38
CA VAL A 232 10.64 -10.58 -11.46
C VAL A 232 9.95 -10.03 -10.22
N PHE A 233 10.47 -8.93 -9.67
CA PHE A 233 9.85 -8.25 -8.51
C PHE A 233 8.52 -7.62 -8.88
N VAL A 234 8.40 -7.07 -10.08
CA VAL A 234 7.13 -6.54 -10.61
C VAL A 234 6.09 -7.66 -10.74
N GLU A 235 6.46 -8.81 -11.27
CA GLU A 235 5.53 -9.96 -11.37
C GLU A 235 5.22 -10.58 -10.00
N TYR A 236 6.21 -10.60 -9.09
CA TYR A 236 5.98 -11.07 -7.72
C TYR A 236 4.90 -10.24 -7.02
N GLN A 237 5.05 -8.90 -7.02
CA GLN A 237 4.06 -8.04 -6.38
C GLN A 237 2.68 -8.18 -7.04
N ALA A 238 2.62 -8.26 -8.37
CA ALA A 238 1.35 -8.39 -9.09
C ALA A 238 0.60 -9.67 -8.70
N THR A 239 1.32 -10.80 -8.71
CA THR A 239 0.75 -12.12 -8.42
C THR A 239 0.37 -12.25 -6.96
N VAL A 240 1.27 -11.87 -6.03
CA VAL A 240 1.03 -12.03 -4.58
C VAL A 240 -0.08 -11.11 -4.11
N ARG A 241 -0.09 -9.86 -4.55
CA ARG A 241 -1.11 -8.88 -4.17
C ARG A 241 -2.50 -9.26 -4.69
N ARG A 242 -2.58 -9.73 -5.93
CA ARG A 242 -3.84 -10.21 -6.51
C ARG A 242 -4.39 -11.40 -5.74
N GLU A 243 -3.59 -12.42 -5.53
CA GLU A 243 -4.01 -13.61 -4.78
C GLU A 243 -4.39 -13.28 -3.33
N TRP A 244 -3.66 -12.38 -2.68
CA TRP A 244 -3.98 -11.94 -1.33
C TRP A 244 -5.35 -11.28 -1.27
N MET A 245 -5.65 -10.36 -2.19
CA MET A 245 -6.93 -9.66 -2.23
C MET A 245 -8.10 -10.56 -2.65
N GLU A 246 -7.84 -11.61 -3.42
CA GLU A 246 -8.87 -12.59 -3.80
C GLU A 246 -9.17 -13.58 -2.68
N THR A 247 -8.18 -13.95 -1.90
CA THR A 247 -8.30 -15.09 -0.98
C THR A 247 -8.29 -14.71 0.50
N TRP A 248 -7.53 -13.68 0.88
CA TRP A 248 -7.28 -13.26 2.26
C TRP A 248 -6.72 -14.38 3.17
N LYS A 249 -6.03 -15.37 2.59
CA LYS A 249 -5.65 -16.62 3.27
C LYS A 249 -4.24 -16.61 3.87
N PHE A 250 -3.42 -15.61 3.58
CA PHE A 250 -2.05 -15.55 4.06
C PHE A 250 -1.68 -14.11 4.47
N ASP A 251 -0.62 -13.99 5.26
CA ASP A 251 -0.06 -12.70 5.64
C ASP A 251 0.85 -12.18 4.51
N ILE A 252 0.39 -11.18 3.78
CA ILE A 252 1.12 -10.58 2.66
C ILE A 252 2.46 -9.97 3.10
N SER A 253 2.62 -9.58 4.37
CA SER A 253 3.88 -9.02 4.87
C SER A 253 5.04 -10.02 4.88
N GLN A 254 4.72 -11.33 4.80
CA GLN A 254 5.73 -12.39 4.78
C GLN A 254 6.25 -12.61 3.36
N PHE A 255 7.54 -12.31 3.15
CA PHE A 255 8.19 -12.49 1.85
C PHE A 255 8.57 -13.96 1.63
N SER A 256 8.28 -14.50 0.44
CA SER A 256 8.63 -15.87 0.06
C SER A 256 9.71 -15.90 -1.03
N LEU A 257 10.91 -16.27 -0.67
CA LEU A 257 12.02 -16.48 -1.63
C LEU A 257 11.73 -17.61 -2.61
N ILE A 258 11.09 -18.70 -2.14
CA ILE A 258 10.72 -19.84 -3.00
C ILE A 258 9.78 -19.37 -4.11
N ARG A 259 8.79 -18.56 -3.76
CA ARG A 259 7.86 -18.00 -4.75
C ARG A 259 8.56 -17.03 -5.72
N LEU A 260 9.48 -16.20 -5.22
CA LEU A 260 10.29 -15.33 -6.06
C LEU A 260 11.11 -16.14 -7.08
N GLN A 261 11.76 -17.21 -6.66
CA GLN A 261 12.53 -18.10 -7.53
C GLN A 261 11.66 -18.79 -8.59
N ALA A 262 10.47 -19.26 -8.22
CA ALA A 262 9.52 -19.84 -9.16
C ALA A 262 9.12 -18.82 -10.24
N ILE A 263 8.81 -17.58 -9.84
CA ILE A 263 8.49 -16.50 -10.77
C ILE A 263 9.69 -16.16 -11.64
N HIS A 264 10.91 -16.09 -11.08
CA HIS A 264 12.13 -15.87 -11.85
C HIS A 264 12.32 -16.91 -12.95
N SER A 265 12.13 -18.19 -12.61
CA SER A 265 12.21 -19.28 -13.59
C SER A 265 11.19 -19.12 -14.71
N CYS A 266 9.95 -18.75 -14.38
CA CYS A 266 8.90 -18.50 -15.36
C CYS A 266 9.20 -17.29 -16.27
N VAL A 267 9.71 -16.19 -15.71
CA VAL A 267 10.11 -14.99 -16.47
C VAL A 267 11.25 -15.33 -17.44
N THR A 268 12.25 -16.05 -16.97
CA THR A 268 13.41 -16.48 -17.78
C THR A 268 12.97 -17.39 -18.92
N MET A 269 12.13 -18.39 -18.65
CA MET A 269 11.61 -19.27 -19.72
C MET A 269 10.82 -18.48 -20.78
N ARG A 270 9.95 -17.55 -20.37
CA ARG A 270 9.20 -16.72 -21.33
C ARG A 270 10.11 -15.85 -22.17
N ALA A 271 11.15 -15.26 -21.58
CA ALA A 271 12.14 -14.48 -22.33
C ALA A 271 12.87 -15.32 -23.38
N HIS A 272 13.28 -16.55 -23.03
CA HIS A 272 13.88 -17.49 -23.98
C HIS A 272 12.94 -17.88 -25.13
N GLN A 273 11.68 -18.19 -24.82
CA GLN A 273 10.68 -18.52 -25.85
C GLN A 273 10.47 -17.35 -26.83
N THR A 274 10.35 -16.12 -26.33
CA THR A 274 10.19 -14.94 -27.15
C THR A 274 11.39 -14.72 -28.07
N ALA A 275 12.61 -14.90 -27.55
CA ALA A 275 13.84 -14.78 -28.34
C ALA A 275 13.92 -15.83 -29.48
N LEU A 276 13.51 -17.07 -29.20
CA LEU A 276 13.47 -18.14 -30.21
C LEU A 276 12.47 -17.82 -31.33
N VAL A 277 11.27 -17.33 -30.99
CA VAL A 277 10.26 -16.93 -31.97
C VAL A 277 10.73 -15.75 -32.83
N SER A 278 11.34 -14.75 -32.22
CA SER A 278 11.89 -13.59 -32.94
C SER A 278 12.98 -13.98 -33.93
N ASN A 279 13.89 -14.85 -33.53
CA ASN A 279 14.94 -15.37 -34.40
C ASN A 279 14.38 -16.21 -35.56
N SER A 280 13.36 -17.01 -35.32
CA SER A 280 12.67 -17.79 -36.36
C SER A 280 12.03 -16.90 -37.43
N LEU A 281 11.37 -15.82 -37.00
CA LEU A 281 10.73 -14.86 -37.89
C LEU A 281 11.75 -14.06 -38.73
N ALA A 282 12.91 -13.70 -38.17
CA ALA A 282 13.96 -13.03 -38.86
C ALA A 282 14.57 -13.88 -40.01
N HIS A 283 14.68 -15.21 -39.80
CA HIS A 283 15.17 -16.15 -40.81
C HIS A 283 14.18 -16.41 -41.95
N THR A 284 12.88 -16.22 -41.72
CA THR A 284 11.85 -16.40 -42.76
C THR A 284 11.65 -15.17 -43.62
N SER A 285 12.04 -13.97 -43.14
CA SER A 285 11.92 -12.71 -43.88
C SER A 285 13.09 -12.43 -44.84
N THR A 286 14.13 -13.23 -44.82
CA THR A 286 15.36 -13.10 -45.67
C THR A 286 15.37 -14.09 -46.84
N ARG A 287 14.30 -14.78 -47.12
CA ARG A 287 14.07 -15.59 -48.31
C ARG A 287 12.99 -14.94 -49.19
#